data_5287ef1cf057d4fd1c7698e5d818d2ed
#
_entry.id   5287ef1cf057d4fd1c7698e5d818d2ed
#
_cell.length_a   1.000
_cell.length_b   1.000
_cell.length_c   1.000
_cell.angle_alpha   90.00
_cell.angle_beta   90.00
_cell.angle_gamma   90.00
#
_symmetry.space_group_name_H-M   'P 1'
#
loop_
_entity.id
_entity.type
_entity.pdbx_description
1 polymer ?
#
loop_
_entity_poly.entity_id
_entity_poly.type
_entity_poly.pdbx_seq_one_letter_code
_entity_poly.pdbx_strand_id
1 'polypeptide(L)'
;MNVITKLMYSIHRILGTLLCILFLMWFLSAFVMMYHRFPRVSAKEKMQKLEMLSQAGDSLPDISSVTARLPRGVKVRSTILNLNAGHPEFSFSTTKGTLHFLADSTISRPSLDSEHLHRTAALWCSSPITRIDTLHSLDQWIPFAELKKEMPIYKIYFADDAGTQLYLSSQNGEALTVLQQKRTLLGMAGCHSPLGILHLAAAGHRPLD
;
A
#
# COMPACT_ATOMS: atom_id res chain seq x y z
N MET A 1 0.43 59.17 18.98
CA MET A 1 0.19 57.69 18.83
C MET A 1 1.07 56.98 19.89
N ASN A 2 0.39 56.31 20.82
CA ASN A 2 1.05 55.72 22.00
C ASN A 2 2.01 54.60 21.61
N VAL A 3 3.07 54.39 22.38
CA VAL A 3 4.05 53.32 22.16
C VAL A 3 3.40 51.96 22.02
N ILE A 4 2.37 51.70 22.82
CA ILE A 4 1.56 50.47 22.80
C ILE A 4 0.89 50.26 21.43
N THR A 5 0.31 51.31 20.84
CA THR A 5 -0.35 51.24 19.54
C THR A 5 0.66 50.90 18.42
N LYS A 6 1.85 51.51 18.45
CA LYS A 6 2.93 51.20 17.49
C LYS A 6 3.38 49.76 17.63
N LEU A 7 3.54 49.25 18.85
CA LEU A 7 3.92 47.87 19.13
C LEU A 7 2.86 46.88 18.61
N MET A 8 1.57 47.16 18.88
CA MET A 8 0.45 46.35 18.38
C MET A 8 0.46 46.25 16.84
N TYR A 9 0.62 47.36 16.14
CA TYR A 9 0.71 47.34 14.67
C TYR A 9 1.93 46.57 14.17
N SER A 10 3.07 46.69 14.85
CA SER A 10 4.26 45.97 14.47
C SER A 10 4.09 44.44 14.64
N ILE A 11 3.57 44.01 15.77
CA ILE A 11 3.28 42.59 16.05
C ILE A 11 2.26 42.05 15.03
N HIS A 12 1.16 42.77 14.81
CA HIS A 12 0.14 42.37 13.86
C HIS A 12 0.69 42.20 12.45
N ARG A 13 1.53 43.11 11.99
CA ARG A 13 2.17 43.06 10.68
C ARG A 13 3.09 41.86 10.55
N ILE A 14 3.97 41.61 11.55
CA ILE A 14 4.88 40.48 11.53
C ILE A 14 4.12 39.17 11.56
N LEU A 15 3.14 39.04 12.47
CA LEU A 15 2.32 37.83 12.60
C LEU A 15 1.52 37.57 11.34
N GLY A 16 0.91 38.61 10.75
CA GLY A 16 0.15 38.49 9.50
C GLY A 16 1.04 38.04 8.34
N THR A 17 2.27 38.58 8.23
CA THR A 17 3.21 38.15 7.20
C THR A 17 3.59 36.67 7.36
N LEU A 18 3.90 36.23 8.59
CA LEU A 18 4.23 34.83 8.88
C LEU A 18 3.07 33.89 8.55
N LEU A 19 1.85 34.27 8.94
CA LEU A 19 0.64 33.50 8.63
C LEU A 19 0.37 33.43 7.12
N CYS A 20 0.55 34.52 6.38
CA CYS A 20 0.40 34.53 4.92
C CYS A 20 1.37 33.55 4.26
N ILE A 21 2.64 33.51 4.67
CA ILE A 21 3.62 32.55 4.16
C ILE A 21 3.21 31.12 4.47
N LEU A 22 2.74 30.86 5.70
CA LEU A 22 2.26 29.55 6.14
C LEU A 22 1.08 29.09 5.30
N PHE A 23 0.07 29.94 5.09
CA PHE A 23 -1.08 29.64 4.26
C PHE A 23 -0.70 29.41 2.81
N LEU A 24 0.23 30.20 2.26
CA LEU A 24 0.73 29.99 0.90
C LEU A 24 1.36 28.61 0.75
N MET A 25 2.19 28.18 1.70
CA MET A 25 2.78 26.85 1.72
C MET A 25 1.71 25.74 1.79
N TRP A 26 0.68 25.92 2.61
CA TRP A 26 -0.43 24.98 2.69
C TRP A 26 -1.20 24.89 1.38
N PHE A 27 -1.46 26.03 0.73
CA PHE A 27 -2.10 26.08 -0.58
C PHE A 27 -1.31 25.32 -1.64
N LEU A 28 0.01 25.54 -1.70
CA LEU A 28 0.89 24.83 -2.63
C LEU A 28 0.92 23.33 -2.34
N SER A 29 0.98 22.94 -1.06
CA SER A 29 0.90 21.54 -0.65
C SER A 29 -0.42 20.87 -1.06
N ALA A 30 -1.55 21.54 -0.83
CA ALA A 30 -2.87 21.05 -1.22
C ALA A 30 -2.99 20.91 -2.74
N PHE A 31 -2.40 21.83 -3.48
CA PHE A 31 -2.37 21.79 -4.94
C PHE A 31 -1.59 20.56 -5.45
N VAL A 32 -0.43 20.29 -4.85
CA VAL A 32 0.36 19.09 -5.19
C VAL A 32 -0.45 17.82 -4.88
N MET A 33 -1.12 17.73 -3.71
CA MET A 33 -1.95 16.58 -3.34
C MET A 33 -3.11 16.32 -4.29
N MET A 34 -3.66 17.36 -4.91
CA MET A 34 -4.76 17.22 -5.87
C MET A 34 -4.31 16.48 -7.14
N TYR A 35 -3.06 16.69 -7.57
CA TYR A 35 -2.51 16.05 -8.77
C TYR A 35 -1.72 14.77 -8.49
N HIS A 36 -1.17 14.61 -7.29
CA HIS A 36 -0.36 13.45 -6.88
C HIS A 36 -1.04 12.72 -5.72
N ARG A 37 -1.84 11.70 -6.05
CA ARG A 37 -2.48 10.85 -5.04
C ARG A 37 -1.45 10.00 -4.32
N PHE A 38 -1.76 9.69 -3.07
CA PHE A 38 -0.97 8.71 -2.28
C PHE A 38 -0.89 7.37 -3.05
N PRO A 39 0.30 6.76 -3.16
CA PRO A 39 0.48 5.54 -3.93
C PRO A 39 -0.35 4.40 -3.32
N ARG A 40 -1.33 3.93 -4.07
CA ARG A 40 -2.12 2.75 -3.77
C ARG A 40 -2.28 1.96 -5.06
N VAL A 41 -2.19 0.65 -4.94
CA VAL A 41 -2.49 -0.23 -6.07
C VAL A 41 -3.98 -0.16 -6.35
N SER A 42 -4.35 0.19 -7.57
CA SER A 42 -5.75 0.21 -7.98
C SER A 42 -6.29 -1.22 -8.16
N ALA A 43 -7.62 -1.40 -8.00
CA ALA A 43 -8.24 -2.70 -8.24
C ALA A 43 -7.97 -3.22 -9.67
N LYS A 44 -7.93 -2.31 -10.65
CA LYS A 44 -7.62 -2.65 -12.04
C LYS A 44 -6.20 -3.18 -12.20
N GLU A 45 -5.21 -2.53 -11.58
CA GLU A 45 -3.81 -3.00 -11.60
C GLU A 45 -3.65 -4.34 -10.92
N LYS A 46 -4.33 -4.54 -9.77
CA LYS A 46 -4.35 -5.84 -9.09
C LYS A 46 -4.88 -6.93 -10.03
N MET A 47 -6.02 -6.69 -10.68
CA MET A 47 -6.61 -7.66 -11.61
C MET A 47 -5.70 -7.98 -12.81
N GLN A 48 -4.98 -6.99 -13.33
CA GLN A 48 -4.05 -7.19 -14.45
C GLN A 48 -2.77 -7.95 -14.07
N LYS A 49 -2.42 -7.94 -12.78
CA LYS A 49 -1.21 -8.56 -12.23
C LYS A 49 -1.49 -9.85 -11.45
N LEU A 50 -2.74 -10.33 -11.47
CA LEU A 50 -3.07 -11.64 -10.91
C LEU A 50 -2.46 -12.76 -11.79
N GLU A 51 -2.06 -13.84 -11.14
CA GLU A 51 -1.69 -15.07 -11.83
C GLU A 51 -2.88 -15.58 -12.64
N MET A 52 -2.63 -16.07 -13.86
CA MET A 52 -3.71 -16.61 -14.70
C MET A 52 -4.21 -17.94 -14.14
N LEU A 53 -5.53 -18.08 -14.01
CA LEU A 53 -6.19 -19.32 -13.58
C LEU A 53 -5.88 -20.54 -14.47
N SER A 54 -5.45 -20.31 -15.71
CA SER A 54 -5.01 -21.39 -16.61
C SER A 54 -3.81 -22.19 -16.08
N GLN A 55 -3.07 -21.66 -15.13
CA GLN A 55 -1.97 -22.35 -14.47
C GLN A 55 -2.43 -23.33 -13.37
N ALA A 56 -3.68 -23.23 -12.94
CA ALA A 56 -4.24 -24.06 -11.88
C ALA A 56 -4.57 -25.49 -12.31
N GLY A 57 -4.38 -25.84 -13.61
CA GLY A 57 -4.73 -27.14 -14.16
C GLY A 57 -6.24 -27.34 -14.38
N ASP A 58 -6.62 -28.51 -14.93
CA ASP A 58 -8.01 -28.81 -15.35
C ASP A 58 -9.00 -29.05 -14.19
N SER A 59 -8.57 -29.01 -12.94
CA SER A 59 -9.40 -29.29 -11.77
C SER A 59 -9.74 -28.04 -10.96
N LEU A 60 -10.54 -27.14 -11.55
CA LEU A 60 -11.21 -26.13 -10.72
C LEU A 60 -12.30 -26.84 -9.91
N PRO A 61 -12.31 -26.72 -8.57
CA PRO A 61 -13.33 -27.36 -7.75
C PRO A 61 -14.68 -26.73 -8.01
N ASP A 62 -15.71 -27.52 -7.86
CA ASP A 62 -17.08 -27.05 -7.95
C ASP A 62 -17.35 -26.03 -6.82
N ILE A 63 -17.86 -24.88 -7.19
CA ILE A 63 -18.22 -23.80 -6.26
C ILE A 63 -19.20 -24.28 -5.18
N SER A 64 -20.03 -25.29 -5.47
CA SER A 64 -21.00 -25.86 -4.53
C SER A 64 -20.29 -26.48 -3.32
N SER A 65 -19.17 -27.17 -3.54
CA SER A 65 -18.37 -27.80 -2.47
C SER A 65 -17.77 -26.77 -1.52
N VAL A 66 -17.40 -25.59 -2.06
CA VAL A 66 -16.82 -24.50 -1.26
C VAL A 66 -17.91 -23.70 -0.55
N THR A 67 -19.05 -23.46 -1.20
CA THR A 67 -20.19 -22.76 -0.57
C THR A 67 -20.81 -23.55 0.58
N ALA A 68 -20.75 -24.88 0.55
CA ALA A 68 -21.18 -25.72 1.65
C ALA A 68 -20.41 -25.50 2.97
N ARG A 69 -19.20 -24.96 2.87
CA ARG A 69 -18.33 -24.60 4.02
C ARG A 69 -18.65 -23.23 4.63
N LEU A 70 -19.50 -22.43 3.97
CA LEU A 70 -19.87 -21.11 4.51
C LEU A 70 -20.72 -21.26 5.78
N PRO A 71 -20.52 -20.37 6.78
CA PRO A 71 -21.36 -20.33 7.97
C PRO A 71 -22.83 -20.11 7.59
N ARG A 72 -23.76 -20.82 8.27
CA ARG A 72 -25.18 -20.68 8.02
C ARG A 72 -25.67 -19.25 8.21
N GLY A 73 -26.51 -18.77 7.27
CA GLY A 73 -27.10 -17.43 7.35
C GLY A 73 -26.23 -16.30 6.84
N VAL A 74 -25.06 -16.58 6.26
CA VAL A 74 -24.20 -15.55 5.65
C VAL A 74 -24.74 -15.20 4.25
N LYS A 75 -25.01 -13.91 4.02
CA LYS A 75 -25.39 -13.40 2.70
C LYS A 75 -24.13 -13.02 1.93
N VAL A 76 -23.86 -13.73 0.84
CA VAL A 76 -22.76 -13.44 -0.09
C VAL A 76 -23.21 -12.36 -1.07
N ARG A 77 -22.38 -11.31 -1.24
CA ARG A 77 -22.60 -10.23 -2.22
C ARG A 77 -21.88 -10.50 -3.53
N SER A 78 -20.65 -10.98 -3.44
CA SER A 78 -19.82 -11.31 -4.60
C SER A 78 -18.87 -12.43 -4.25
N THR A 79 -18.51 -13.21 -5.26
CA THR A 79 -17.50 -14.27 -5.17
C THR A 79 -16.42 -13.98 -6.18
N ILE A 80 -15.17 -14.02 -5.76
CA ILE A 80 -14.01 -13.88 -6.62
C ILE A 80 -13.19 -15.14 -6.48
N LEU A 81 -12.78 -15.71 -7.61
CA LEU A 81 -11.83 -16.80 -7.69
C LEU A 81 -10.50 -16.24 -8.14
N ASN A 82 -9.47 -16.45 -7.37
CA ASN A 82 -8.08 -16.06 -7.67
C ASN A 82 -7.14 -17.20 -7.32
N LEU A 83 -5.90 -17.09 -7.74
CA LEU A 83 -4.83 -17.96 -7.27
C LEU A 83 -4.17 -17.33 -6.05
N ASN A 84 -4.01 -18.13 -5.00
CA ASN A 84 -3.23 -17.79 -3.82
C ASN A 84 -2.12 -18.84 -3.68
N ALA A 85 -0.88 -18.40 -3.84
CA ALA A 85 0.28 -19.31 -3.83
C ALA A 85 0.16 -20.47 -4.83
N GLY A 86 -0.40 -20.22 -6.03
CA GLY A 86 -0.65 -21.24 -7.05
C GLY A 86 -1.86 -22.13 -6.79
N HIS A 87 -2.57 -21.94 -5.66
CA HIS A 87 -3.78 -22.69 -5.32
C HIS A 87 -5.03 -21.84 -5.55
N PRO A 88 -6.08 -22.39 -6.19
CA PRO A 88 -7.34 -21.69 -6.37
C PRO A 88 -7.97 -21.34 -5.03
N GLU A 89 -8.30 -20.07 -4.81
CA GLU A 89 -8.94 -19.55 -3.61
C GLU A 89 -10.22 -18.80 -3.97
N PHE A 90 -11.30 -19.14 -3.29
CA PHE A 90 -12.58 -18.43 -3.36
C PHE A 90 -12.65 -17.38 -2.27
N SER A 91 -12.81 -16.13 -2.66
CA SER A 91 -13.04 -14.99 -1.77
C SER A 91 -14.51 -14.60 -1.82
N PHE A 92 -15.23 -14.81 -0.74
CA PHE A 92 -16.65 -14.47 -0.60
C PHE A 92 -16.79 -13.13 0.14
N SER A 93 -17.21 -12.09 -0.56
CA SER A 93 -17.54 -10.82 0.06
C SER A 93 -18.92 -10.92 0.71
N THR A 94 -18.98 -10.68 2.03
CA THR A 94 -20.19 -10.78 2.83
C THR A 94 -20.51 -9.45 3.51
N THR A 95 -21.66 -9.34 4.14
CA THR A 95 -22.03 -8.15 4.95
C THR A 95 -21.15 -7.96 6.19
N LYS A 96 -20.47 -9.02 6.64
CA LYS A 96 -19.63 -9.03 7.86
C LYS A 96 -18.12 -8.99 7.55
N GLY A 97 -17.72 -8.99 6.27
CA GLY A 97 -16.33 -9.04 5.84
C GLY A 97 -16.11 -10.04 4.70
N THR A 98 -14.87 -10.21 4.29
CA THR A 98 -14.48 -11.17 3.26
C THR A 98 -14.03 -12.48 3.91
N LEU A 99 -14.56 -13.60 3.42
CA LEU A 99 -14.17 -14.96 3.81
C LEU A 99 -13.38 -15.59 2.67
N HIS A 100 -12.28 -16.23 3.00
CA HIS A 100 -11.37 -16.86 2.05
C HIS A 100 -11.35 -18.36 2.27
N PHE A 101 -11.56 -19.12 1.21
CA PHE A 101 -11.54 -20.57 1.23
C PHE A 101 -10.70 -21.10 0.07
N LEU A 102 -9.65 -21.85 0.40
CA LEU A 102 -8.96 -22.62 -0.63
C LEU A 102 -9.91 -23.65 -1.26
N ALA A 103 -9.75 -23.80 -2.56
CA ALA A 103 -10.51 -24.77 -3.33
C ALA A 103 -10.26 -26.18 -2.82
N ASP A 104 -9.01 -26.53 -2.55
CA ASP A 104 -8.64 -27.77 -1.89
C ASP A 104 -8.71 -27.62 -0.36
N SER A 105 -9.58 -28.40 0.27
CA SER A 105 -9.77 -28.40 1.72
C SER A 105 -8.68 -29.13 2.49
N THR A 106 -7.84 -29.90 1.79
CA THR A 106 -6.75 -30.67 2.43
C THR A 106 -5.52 -29.83 2.69
N ILE A 107 -5.41 -28.67 2.00
CA ILE A 107 -4.28 -27.75 2.15
C ILE A 107 -4.61 -26.77 3.28
N SER A 108 -3.85 -26.85 4.36
CA SER A 108 -3.73 -25.75 5.33
C SER A 108 -3.21 -24.53 4.58
N ARG A 109 -3.68 -23.33 4.93
CA ARG A 109 -3.32 -22.05 4.31
C ARG A 109 -1.91 -22.09 3.73
N PRO A 110 -1.72 -21.91 2.42
CA PRO A 110 -0.39 -21.95 1.84
C PRO A 110 0.45 -20.86 2.51
N SER A 111 1.54 -21.25 3.13
CA SER A 111 2.54 -20.26 3.56
C SER A 111 3.17 -19.68 2.29
N LEU A 112 3.29 -18.36 2.24
CA LEU A 112 4.02 -17.70 1.18
C LEU A 112 5.49 -18.16 1.28
N ASP A 113 5.86 -19.17 0.49
CA ASP A 113 7.23 -19.60 0.40
C ASP A 113 8.07 -18.61 -0.44
N SER A 114 9.37 -18.74 -0.36
CA SER A 114 10.30 -17.86 -1.07
C SER A 114 10.08 -17.87 -2.58
N GLU A 115 9.79 -19.04 -3.15
CA GLU A 115 9.58 -19.18 -4.61
C GLU A 115 8.33 -18.44 -5.06
N HIS A 116 7.22 -18.61 -4.33
CA HIS A 116 5.97 -17.93 -4.63
C HIS A 116 6.11 -16.40 -4.47
N LEU A 117 6.80 -15.94 -3.42
CA LEU A 117 7.09 -14.53 -3.20
C LEU A 117 7.87 -13.93 -4.39
N HIS A 118 8.90 -14.63 -4.89
CA HIS A 118 9.66 -14.18 -6.06
C HIS A 118 8.80 -14.16 -7.33
N ARG A 119 7.95 -15.17 -7.53
CA ARG A 119 7.04 -15.26 -8.68
C ARG A 119 6.03 -14.11 -8.67
N THR A 120 5.38 -13.88 -7.53
CA THR A 120 4.44 -12.76 -7.35
C THR A 120 5.13 -11.41 -7.55
N ALA A 121 6.32 -11.24 -7.00
CA ALA A 121 7.08 -10.00 -7.17
C ALA A 121 7.44 -9.74 -8.65
N ALA A 122 7.78 -10.78 -9.41
CA ALA A 122 8.11 -10.68 -10.84
C ALA A 122 6.92 -10.21 -11.70
N LEU A 123 5.68 -10.45 -11.28
CA LEU A 123 4.49 -9.90 -11.94
C LEU A 123 4.42 -8.37 -11.84
N TRP A 124 5.02 -7.79 -10.80
CA TRP A 124 4.99 -6.35 -10.53
C TRP A 124 6.19 -5.62 -11.10
N CYS A 125 7.37 -6.22 -11.02
CA CYS A 125 8.61 -5.65 -11.54
C CYS A 125 9.51 -6.76 -12.09
N SER A 126 9.99 -6.60 -13.32
CA SER A 126 10.89 -7.57 -13.98
C SER A 126 12.36 -7.44 -13.54
N SER A 127 12.69 -6.39 -12.78
CA SER A 127 14.04 -6.19 -12.28
C SER A 127 14.37 -7.16 -11.14
N PRO A 128 15.65 -7.53 -10.95
CA PRO A 128 16.03 -8.44 -9.88
C PRO A 128 15.73 -7.86 -8.50
N ILE A 129 15.38 -8.72 -7.56
CA ILE A 129 15.15 -8.36 -6.16
C ILE A 129 16.50 -8.18 -5.49
N THR A 130 16.71 -7.03 -4.84
CA THR A 130 17.92 -6.73 -4.08
C THR A 130 17.81 -7.09 -2.62
N ARG A 131 16.61 -6.85 -2.03
CA ARG A 131 16.37 -7.08 -0.60
C ARG A 131 14.90 -7.31 -0.32
N ILE A 132 14.63 -8.13 0.69
CA ILE A 132 13.29 -8.37 1.23
C ILE A 132 13.34 -8.12 2.72
N ASP A 133 12.49 -7.21 3.21
CA ASP A 133 12.33 -6.91 4.63
C ASP A 133 10.97 -7.42 5.10
N THR A 134 10.90 -7.92 6.33
CA THR A 134 9.65 -8.31 6.97
C THR A 134 9.23 -7.23 7.97
N LEU A 135 8.10 -6.60 7.71
CA LEU A 135 7.57 -5.53 8.56
C LEU A 135 6.55 -6.09 9.55
N HIS A 136 6.78 -5.83 10.82
CA HIS A 136 5.86 -6.16 11.92
C HIS A 136 5.09 -4.94 12.45
N SER A 137 5.35 -3.77 11.89
CA SER A 137 4.68 -2.50 12.20
C SER A 137 4.40 -1.71 10.93
N LEU A 138 3.41 -0.80 11.01
CA LEU A 138 3.08 0.07 9.88
C LEU A 138 4.26 1.01 9.57
N ASP A 139 4.58 1.12 8.29
CA ASP A 139 5.55 2.06 7.73
C ASP A 139 4.83 3.34 7.27
N GLN A 140 5.60 4.42 7.08
CA GLN A 140 5.10 5.70 6.55
C GLN A 140 4.33 5.57 5.21
N TRP A 141 4.63 4.54 4.43
CA TRP A 141 4.02 4.27 3.13
C TRP A 141 2.76 3.41 3.19
N ILE A 142 2.52 2.77 4.32
CA ILE A 142 1.34 1.95 4.61
C ILE A 142 0.72 2.41 5.95
N PRO A 143 0.34 3.69 6.10
CA PRO A 143 -0.12 4.27 7.37
C PRO A 143 -1.54 3.84 7.76
N PHE A 144 -2.15 2.94 7.01
CA PHE A 144 -3.56 2.57 7.17
C PHE A 144 -3.72 1.48 8.23
N ALA A 145 -4.45 1.79 9.30
CA ALA A 145 -4.69 0.87 10.43
C ALA A 145 -5.35 -0.44 10.00
N GLU A 146 -6.12 -0.42 8.91
CA GLU A 146 -6.75 -1.61 8.30
C GLU A 146 -5.75 -2.66 7.81
N LEU A 147 -4.52 -2.24 7.47
CA LEU A 147 -3.46 -3.14 7.01
C LEU A 147 -2.76 -3.89 8.15
N LYS A 148 -3.06 -3.58 9.42
CA LYS A 148 -2.52 -4.34 10.57
C LYS A 148 -2.93 -5.81 10.54
N LYS A 149 -4.09 -6.13 9.96
CA LYS A 149 -4.56 -7.52 9.80
C LYS A 149 -3.76 -8.32 8.76
N GLU A 150 -3.05 -7.63 7.85
CA GLU A 150 -2.22 -8.24 6.81
C GLU A 150 -0.78 -8.52 7.28
N MET A 151 -0.47 -8.18 8.53
CA MET A 151 0.86 -8.38 9.08
C MET A 151 1.18 -9.86 9.36
N PRO A 152 2.46 -10.22 9.23
CA PRO A 152 3.59 -9.42 8.77
C PRO A 152 3.46 -9.05 7.29
N ILE A 153 4.11 -7.93 6.86
CA ILE A 153 4.09 -7.47 5.47
C ILE A 153 5.51 -7.58 4.92
N TYR A 154 5.63 -8.16 3.73
CA TYR A 154 6.92 -8.22 3.01
C TYR A 154 7.12 -6.95 2.21
N LYS A 155 8.26 -6.30 2.42
CA LYS A 155 8.72 -5.15 1.66
C LYS A 155 9.87 -5.58 0.77
N ILE A 156 9.63 -5.58 -0.54
CA ILE A 156 10.55 -6.05 -1.56
C ILE A 156 11.15 -4.87 -2.29
N TYR A 157 12.47 -4.86 -2.42
CA TYR A 157 13.22 -3.82 -3.12
C TYR A 157 13.76 -4.39 -4.43
N PHE A 158 13.61 -3.63 -5.51
CA PHE A 158 14.10 -4.00 -6.83
C PHE A 158 15.32 -3.17 -7.26
N ALA A 159 16.17 -3.77 -8.08
CA ALA A 159 17.34 -3.12 -8.68
C ALA A 159 16.94 -2.41 -9.98
N ASP A 160 16.02 -1.46 -9.89
CA ASP A 160 15.60 -0.64 -11.03
C ASP A 160 15.92 0.83 -10.78
N ASP A 161 16.07 1.61 -11.88
CA ASP A 161 16.37 3.04 -11.80
C ASP A 161 15.25 3.86 -11.13
N ALA A 162 14.05 3.32 -11.05
CA ALA A 162 12.91 3.95 -10.39
C ALA A 162 12.93 3.76 -8.87
N GLY A 163 13.77 2.85 -8.34
CA GLY A 163 13.81 2.48 -6.93
C GLY A 163 12.48 1.89 -6.47
N THR A 164 11.95 0.93 -7.26
CA THR A 164 10.64 0.33 -6.99
C THR A 164 10.66 -0.49 -5.71
N GLN A 165 9.65 -0.28 -4.88
CA GLN A 165 9.40 -1.02 -3.66
C GLN A 165 7.99 -1.57 -3.71
N LEU A 166 7.83 -2.86 -3.44
CA LEU A 166 6.56 -3.58 -3.43
C LEU A 166 6.26 -4.05 -2.01
N TYR A 167 5.05 -3.79 -1.54
CA TYR A 167 4.54 -4.27 -0.27
C TYR A 167 3.54 -5.40 -0.51
N LEU A 168 3.83 -6.61 -0.02
CA LEU A 168 2.98 -7.79 -0.15
C LEU A 168 2.48 -8.22 1.22
N SER A 169 1.20 -8.60 1.29
CA SER A 169 0.64 -9.29 2.46
C SER A 169 1.27 -10.68 2.59
N SER A 170 1.73 -11.05 3.78
CA SER A 170 2.19 -12.42 4.04
C SER A 170 1.04 -13.43 4.13
N GLN A 171 -0.19 -12.93 4.26
CA GLN A 171 -1.37 -13.77 4.44
C GLN A 171 -1.82 -14.44 3.13
N ASN A 172 -1.74 -13.68 2.04
CA ASN A 172 -2.28 -14.09 0.74
C ASN A 172 -1.42 -13.69 -0.46
N GLY A 173 -0.26 -13.06 -0.23
CA GLY A 173 0.60 -12.56 -1.32
C GLY A 173 0.03 -11.37 -2.08
N GLU A 174 -1.05 -10.75 -1.58
CA GLU A 174 -1.68 -9.63 -2.26
C GLU A 174 -0.80 -8.38 -2.20
N ALA A 175 -0.65 -7.70 -3.34
CA ALA A 175 0.05 -6.42 -3.39
C ALA A 175 -0.79 -5.32 -2.73
N LEU A 176 -0.25 -4.73 -1.68
CA LEU A 176 -0.87 -3.66 -0.91
C LEU A 176 -0.53 -2.29 -1.50
N THR A 177 0.75 -2.08 -1.82
CA THR A 177 1.25 -0.81 -2.34
C THR A 177 2.50 -1.06 -3.19
N VAL A 178 2.62 -0.29 -4.27
CA VAL A 178 3.83 -0.20 -5.11
C VAL A 178 4.32 1.23 -5.10
N LEU A 179 5.57 1.41 -4.76
CA LEU A 179 6.23 2.70 -4.71
C LEU A 179 7.29 2.79 -5.80
N GLN A 180 7.39 3.96 -6.42
CA GLN A 180 8.52 4.33 -7.27
C GLN A 180 9.15 5.59 -6.67
N GLN A 181 10.37 5.50 -6.21
CA GLN A 181 11.02 6.56 -5.44
C GLN A 181 10.99 7.92 -6.14
N LYS A 182 11.20 7.95 -7.45
CA LYS A 182 11.15 9.19 -8.25
C LYS A 182 9.76 9.84 -8.28
N ARG A 183 8.67 9.05 -8.28
CA ARG A 183 7.29 9.58 -8.28
C ARG A 183 6.79 9.92 -6.88
N THR A 184 7.32 9.24 -5.90
CA THR A 184 6.83 9.27 -4.52
C THR A 184 7.27 10.51 -3.77
N LEU A 185 8.46 11.07 -4.08
CA LEU A 185 8.93 12.34 -3.49
C LEU A 185 7.94 13.49 -3.73
N LEU A 186 7.34 13.58 -4.91
CA LEU A 186 6.32 14.58 -5.23
C LEU A 186 5.01 14.35 -4.46
N GLY A 187 4.59 13.07 -4.29
CA GLY A 187 3.40 12.72 -3.52
C GLY A 187 3.53 13.01 -2.02
N MET A 188 4.73 12.83 -1.45
CA MET A 188 4.98 13.14 -0.04
C MET A 188 5.03 14.64 0.27
N ALA A 189 5.54 15.46 -0.66
CA ALA A 189 5.54 16.92 -0.50
C ALA A 189 4.13 17.47 -0.28
N GLY A 190 3.10 16.77 -0.82
CA GLY A 190 1.70 17.10 -0.61
C GLY A 190 1.10 16.57 0.70
N CYS A 191 1.59 15.46 1.24
CA CYS A 191 0.98 14.78 2.40
C CYS A 191 1.55 15.18 3.76
N HIS A 192 2.73 15.78 3.79
CA HIS A 192 3.39 16.15 5.04
C HIS A 192 3.36 17.67 5.25
N SER A 193 3.15 18.06 6.50
CA SER A 193 3.36 19.43 6.96
C SER A 193 4.75 19.95 6.52
N PRO A 194 4.91 21.25 6.25
CA PRO A 194 6.18 21.85 5.84
C PRO A 194 7.41 21.44 6.68
N LEU A 195 7.21 21.06 7.92
CA LEU A 195 8.24 20.50 8.80
C LEU A 195 8.73 19.11 8.38
N GLY A 196 7.91 18.31 7.68
CA GLY A 196 8.29 16.96 7.20
C GLY A 196 9.23 17.00 5.99
N ILE A 197 9.15 18.04 5.16
CA ILE A 197 10.01 18.21 3.98
C ILE A 197 11.48 18.43 4.41
N LEU A 198 11.69 19.17 5.49
CA LEU A 198 13.03 19.41 6.07
C LEU A 198 13.65 18.11 6.61
N HIS A 199 12.84 17.20 7.16
CA HIS A 199 13.35 15.92 7.68
C HIS A 199 13.74 14.94 6.58
N LEU A 200 13.06 14.97 5.43
CA LEU A 200 13.37 14.12 4.27
C LEU A 200 14.65 14.58 3.55
N ALA A 201 14.88 15.88 3.45
CA ALA A 201 16.12 16.42 2.89
C ALA A 201 17.35 16.05 3.74
N ALA A 202 17.17 15.91 5.07
CA ALA A 202 18.24 15.52 5.98
C ALA A 202 18.49 13.99 5.99
N ALA A 203 17.49 13.17 5.69
CA ALA A 203 17.64 11.71 5.67
C ALA A 203 18.24 11.15 4.38
N GLY A 204 18.25 11.94 3.29
CA GLY A 204 18.79 11.54 1.99
C GLY A 204 20.33 11.53 1.87
N HIS A 205 21.07 11.88 2.92
CA HIS A 205 22.52 11.97 2.89
C HIS A 205 23.17 11.05 3.93
N ARG A 206 22.96 9.75 3.81
CA ARG A 206 23.88 8.77 4.40
C ARG A 206 24.67 8.12 3.27
N PRO A 207 25.99 8.35 3.18
CA PRO A 207 26.83 7.55 2.32
C PRO A 207 26.78 6.10 2.81
N LEU A 208 26.69 5.19 1.89
CA LEU A 208 26.92 3.77 2.11
C LEU A 208 28.42 3.58 2.33
N ASP A 209 28.82 3.27 3.54
CA ASP A 209 30.07 2.58 3.83
C ASP A 209 29.79 1.09 3.96
#